data_b52435ccc4acb07d08243145a3f28a5b
#
_entry.id   b52435ccc4acb07d08243145a3f28a5b
#
_cell.length_a   1.000
_cell.length_b   1.000
_cell.length_c   1.000
_cell.angle_alpha   90.00
_cell.angle_beta   90.00
_cell.angle_gamma   90.00
#
_symmetry.space_group_name_H-M   'P 1'
#
loop_
_entity.id
_entity.type
_entity.pdbx_description
1 polymer ?
#
loop_
_entity_poly.entity_id
_entity_poly.type
_entity_poly.pdbx_seq_one_letter_code
_entity_poly.pdbx_strand_id
1 'polypeptide(L)'
;FAQTRKNIFWVIFNIDTTSGKSWFGLKFQYKKSKVNKTFPLKLESFTEWNIEACSIKLFDKSSLIPRGGAFCDLQDKHVLLVGCGSVGGYIADQLASCGLGNLTLVDSDTLSIENIYRHYLPIEYLHQYKTIGLQFRITTKYPWVNVIPADGCLLELRNDSIINRYDLIIIAIGSPTKERIFHDYCIKNEVETAIINTW
;
A
#
# COMPACT_ATOMS: atom_id res chain seq x y z
N PHE A 1 18.69 0.29 -29.95
CA PHE A 1 17.77 1.31 -30.58
C PHE A 1 18.21 1.67 -32.00
N ALA A 2 19.51 1.90 -32.26
CA ALA A 2 20.01 2.38 -33.56
C ALA A 2 19.75 1.46 -34.75
N GLN A 3 19.56 0.15 -34.51
CA GLN A 3 19.30 -0.84 -35.57
C GLN A 3 17.81 -1.09 -35.84
N THR A 4 16.91 -0.67 -34.91
CA THR A 4 15.47 -0.86 -35.06
C THR A 4 14.90 0.28 -35.91
N ARG A 5 14.17 -0.05 -36.98
CA ARG A 5 13.49 0.95 -37.83
C ARG A 5 12.03 1.10 -37.41
N LYS A 6 11.68 2.32 -36.99
CA LYS A 6 10.30 2.71 -36.62
C LYS A 6 10.06 4.14 -37.08
N ASN A 7 8.80 4.55 -37.14
CA ASN A 7 8.44 5.94 -37.40
C ASN A 7 8.23 6.74 -36.10
N ILE A 8 8.16 6.06 -34.95
CA ILE A 8 8.04 6.65 -33.62
C ILE A 8 9.01 5.97 -32.66
N PHE A 9 9.74 6.77 -31.89
CA PHE A 9 10.54 6.33 -30.75
C PHE A 9 10.13 7.11 -29.50
N TRP A 10 10.14 6.44 -28.38
CA TRP A 10 10.01 7.03 -27.05
C TRP A 10 11.33 6.89 -26.34
N VAL A 11 11.85 7.98 -25.81
CA VAL A 11 13.12 8.00 -25.09
C VAL A 11 12.90 8.62 -23.74
N ILE A 12 13.36 7.94 -22.71
CA ILE A 12 13.29 8.37 -21.32
C ILE A 12 14.70 8.76 -20.89
N PHE A 13 14.81 9.93 -20.30
CA PHE A 13 16.06 10.46 -19.76
C PHE A 13 15.97 10.56 -18.25
N ASN A 14 17.07 10.26 -17.60
CA ASN A 14 17.28 10.45 -16.18
C ASN A 14 18.47 11.40 -16.01
N ILE A 15 18.28 12.44 -15.23
CA ILE A 15 19.33 13.44 -14.94
C ILE A 15 19.46 13.53 -13.42
N ASP A 16 20.69 13.45 -12.94
CA ASP A 16 20.99 13.71 -11.53
C ASP A 16 20.94 15.23 -11.29
N THR A 17 20.18 15.63 -10.28
CA THR A 17 20.04 17.02 -9.84
C THR A 17 20.44 17.14 -8.38
N THR A 18 20.63 18.35 -7.89
CA THR A 18 20.93 18.61 -6.47
C THR A 18 19.85 18.12 -5.51
N SER A 19 18.61 17.99 -5.99
CA SER A 19 17.45 17.52 -5.21
C SER A 19 17.07 16.05 -5.47
N GLY A 20 17.90 15.32 -6.25
CA GLY A 20 17.65 13.92 -6.62
C GLY A 20 17.60 13.69 -8.12
N LYS A 21 16.95 12.63 -8.57
CA LYS A 21 16.84 12.27 -9.99
C LYS A 21 15.60 12.89 -10.62
N SER A 22 15.81 13.60 -11.73
CA SER A 22 14.73 14.10 -12.58
C SER A 22 14.55 13.24 -13.82
N TRP A 23 13.30 12.95 -14.15
CA TRP A 23 12.94 12.12 -15.29
C TRP A 23 12.14 12.93 -16.29
N PHE A 24 12.47 12.81 -17.57
CA PHE A 24 11.69 13.39 -18.65
C PHE A 24 11.69 12.48 -19.88
N GLY A 25 10.66 12.60 -20.68
CA GLY A 25 10.48 11.81 -21.88
C GLY A 25 10.40 12.67 -23.13
N LEU A 26 10.90 12.13 -24.24
CA LEU A 26 10.73 12.71 -25.55
C LEU A 26 10.14 11.67 -26.50
N LYS A 27 9.12 12.09 -27.25
CA LYS A 27 8.59 11.34 -28.38
C LYS A 27 9.20 11.89 -29.66
N PHE A 28 9.86 11.02 -30.41
CA PHE A 28 10.41 11.30 -31.71
C PHE A 28 9.48 10.69 -32.76
N GLN A 29 8.89 11.51 -33.62
CA GLN A 29 8.05 11.05 -34.72
C GLN A 29 8.65 11.50 -36.04
N TYR A 30 8.95 10.53 -36.93
CA TYR A 30 9.48 10.84 -38.23
C TYR A 30 8.44 11.59 -39.08
N LYS A 31 8.82 12.69 -39.72
CA LYS A 31 7.91 13.59 -40.45
C LYS A 31 7.17 12.89 -41.60
N LYS A 32 7.78 11.86 -42.21
CA LYS A 32 7.13 11.03 -43.23
C LYS A 32 6.50 9.78 -42.56
N SER A 33 5.25 9.85 -42.21
CA SER A 33 4.55 8.90 -41.34
C SER A 33 4.52 7.43 -41.79
N LYS A 34 4.71 7.15 -43.08
CA LYS A 34 4.72 5.78 -43.63
C LYS A 34 6.13 5.19 -43.80
N VAL A 35 7.16 5.87 -43.36
CA VAL A 35 8.56 5.45 -43.52
C VAL A 35 9.17 5.14 -42.16
N ASN A 36 9.72 3.94 -42.04
CA ASN A 36 10.46 3.53 -40.85
C ASN A 36 11.94 3.94 -40.98
N LYS A 37 12.47 4.62 -40.00
CA LYS A 37 13.86 5.06 -39.89
C LYS A 37 14.51 4.51 -38.62
N THR A 38 15.80 4.49 -38.58
CA THR A 38 16.57 4.28 -37.36
C THR A 38 16.53 5.53 -36.49
N PHE A 39 16.67 5.36 -35.16
CA PHE A 39 16.71 6.49 -34.24
C PHE A 39 17.84 7.46 -34.61
N PRO A 40 17.63 8.80 -34.63
CA PRO A 40 18.65 9.78 -35.00
C PRO A 40 19.72 9.85 -33.91
N LEU A 41 20.94 9.49 -34.25
CA LEU A 41 22.12 9.59 -33.35
C LEU A 41 22.93 10.87 -33.56
N LYS A 42 22.74 11.53 -34.71
CA LYS A 42 23.42 12.79 -35.02
C LYS A 42 22.45 13.96 -34.94
N LEU A 43 22.93 15.09 -34.44
CA LEU A 43 22.11 16.29 -34.22
C LEU A 43 21.44 16.77 -35.52
N GLU A 44 22.14 16.72 -36.63
CA GLU A 44 21.66 17.12 -37.97
C GLU A 44 20.44 16.30 -38.41
N SER A 45 20.36 15.03 -37.97
CA SER A 45 19.27 14.14 -38.32
C SER A 45 17.96 14.47 -37.59
N PHE A 46 18.00 15.28 -36.51
CA PHE A 46 16.81 15.64 -35.76
C PHE A 46 15.86 16.55 -36.54
N THR A 47 16.34 17.24 -37.54
CA THR A 47 15.50 18.11 -38.42
C THR A 47 14.42 17.33 -39.17
N GLU A 48 14.61 16.02 -39.37
CA GLU A 48 13.62 15.15 -40.03
C GLU A 48 12.56 14.62 -39.09
N TRP A 49 12.67 14.91 -37.77
CA TRP A 49 11.79 14.40 -36.73
C TRP A 49 11.00 15.51 -36.06
N ASN A 50 9.76 15.23 -35.74
CA ASN A 50 9.00 16.02 -34.78
C ASN A 50 9.34 15.49 -33.41
N ILE A 51 9.73 16.38 -32.50
CA ILE A 51 10.12 16.05 -31.14
C ILE A 51 9.13 16.70 -30.19
N GLU A 52 8.47 15.88 -29.38
CA GLU A 52 7.49 16.32 -28.38
C GLU A 52 7.97 15.96 -26.99
N ALA A 53 7.93 16.91 -26.07
CA ALA A 53 8.18 16.63 -24.65
C ALA A 53 7.00 15.85 -24.05
N CYS A 54 7.31 14.81 -23.26
CA CYS A 54 6.33 13.97 -22.62
C CYS A 54 6.51 14.02 -21.11
N SER A 55 5.42 14.22 -20.40
CA SER A 55 5.39 14.11 -18.95
C SER A 55 5.61 12.65 -18.54
N ILE A 56 6.53 12.42 -17.60
CA ILE A 56 6.72 11.12 -16.97
C ILE A 56 6.17 11.17 -15.56
N LYS A 57 5.32 10.21 -15.24
CA LYS A 57 4.88 9.97 -13.86
C LYS A 57 5.53 8.69 -13.38
N LEU A 58 6.33 8.81 -12.33
CA LEU A 58 6.93 7.64 -11.68
C LEU A 58 5.85 6.91 -10.86
N PHE A 59 5.75 5.62 -11.09
CA PHE A 59 4.86 4.72 -10.34
C PHE A 59 5.73 3.76 -9.53
N ASP A 60 6.45 4.31 -8.58
CA ASP A 60 7.29 3.57 -7.65
C ASP A 60 6.99 4.01 -6.21
N LYS A 61 7.30 3.13 -5.26
CA LYS A 61 7.04 3.29 -3.83
C LYS A 61 7.64 4.59 -3.29
N SER A 62 8.91 4.86 -3.60
CA SER A 62 9.66 6.00 -3.06
C SER A 62 9.14 7.36 -3.55
N SER A 63 8.56 7.39 -4.75
CA SER A 63 7.99 8.60 -5.34
C SER A 63 6.54 8.85 -4.91
N LEU A 64 5.72 7.80 -4.80
CA LEU A 64 4.29 7.95 -4.58
C LEU A 64 3.91 8.11 -3.11
N ILE A 65 4.60 7.44 -2.19
CA ILE A 65 4.28 7.51 -0.77
C ILE A 65 4.38 8.95 -0.24
N PRO A 66 5.52 9.67 -0.37
CA PRO A 66 5.63 11.04 0.11
C PRO A 66 4.67 12.01 -0.61
N ARG A 67 4.48 11.83 -1.93
CA ARG A 67 3.58 12.68 -2.73
C ARG A 67 2.11 12.45 -2.41
N GLY A 68 1.76 11.27 -1.93
CA GLY A 68 0.42 10.93 -1.45
C GLY A 68 0.12 11.43 -0.05
N GLY A 69 1.10 12.05 0.64
CA GLY A 69 0.95 12.52 2.02
C GLY A 69 1.16 11.43 3.06
N ALA A 70 1.70 10.28 2.67
CA ALA A 70 2.01 9.18 3.57
C ALA A 70 3.43 9.30 4.16
N PHE A 71 3.65 8.64 5.29
CA PHE A 71 4.90 8.72 6.04
C PHE A 71 5.86 7.58 5.66
N CYS A 72 7.04 7.93 5.17
CA CYS A 72 8.04 6.95 4.79
C CYS A 72 8.54 6.10 5.97
N ASP A 73 8.59 6.68 7.17
CA ASP A 73 9.07 6.00 8.38
C ASP A 73 8.15 4.86 8.85
N LEU A 74 6.90 4.83 8.36
CA LEU A 74 5.97 3.74 8.65
C LEU A 74 6.13 2.51 7.74
N GLN A 75 7.00 2.60 6.73
CA GLN A 75 7.16 1.53 5.73
C GLN A 75 7.71 0.22 6.30
N ASP A 76 8.55 0.32 7.34
CA ASP A 76 9.17 -0.84 8.00
C ASP A 76 8.40 -1.24 9.27
N LYS A 77 7.34 -0.52 9.61
CA LYS A 77 6.52 -0.79 10.80
C LYS A 77 5.53 -1.91 10.56
N HIS A 78 5.28 -2.67 11.63
CA HIS A 78 4.33 -3.77 11.63
C HIS A 78 3.27 -3.56 12.72
N VAL A 79 2.03 -3.38 12.32
CA VAL A 79 0.88 -3.21 13.22
C VAL A 79 0.03 -4.47 13.22
N LEU A 80 -0.39 -4.89 14.42
CA LEU A 80 -1.41 -5.91 14.63
C LEU A 80 -2.73 -5.23 14.94
N LEU A 81 -3.76 -5.48 14.14
CA LEU A 81 -5.13 -5.01 14.37
C LEU A 81 -6.02 -6.21 14.71
N VAL A 82 -6.58 -6.20 15.91
CA VAL A 82 -7.49 -7.24 16.40
C VAL A 82 -8.92 -6.69 16.42
N GLY A 83 -9.79 -7.32 15.66
CA GLY A 83 -11.15 -6.87 15.40
C GLY A 83 -11.22 -6.07 14.09
N CYS A 84 -11.89 -6.65 13.11
CA CYS A 84 -12.10 -6.09 11.78
C CYS A 84 -13.55 -5.64 11.55
N GLY A 85 -14.20 -5.20 12.60
CA GLY A 85 -15.58 -4.70 12.59
C GLY A 85 -15.70 -3.27 12.02
N SER A 86 -16.78 -2.58 12.45
CA SER A 86 -17.08 -1.22 12.00
C SER A 86 -15.98 -0.19 12.31
N VAL A 87 -15.28 -0.33 13.41
CA VAL A 87 -14.15 0.57 13.76
C VAL A 87 -12.86 0.06 13.13
N GLY A 88 -12.52 -1.22 13.35
CA GLY A 88 -11.25 -1.79 12.86
C GLY A 88 -11.08 -1.75 11.35
N GLY A 89 -12.16 -1.94 10.58
CA GLY A 89 -12.09 -1.85 9.12
C GLY A 89 -11.67 -0.47 8.61
N TYR A 90 -12.15 0.61 9.21
CA TYR A 90 -11.72 1.97 8.87
C TYR A 90 -10.29 2.26 9.36
N ILE A 91 -9.92 1.76 10.56
CA ILE A 91 -8.54 1.89 11.06
C ILE A 91 -7.56 1.21 10.11
N ALA A 92 -7.88 0.01 9.61
CA ALA A 92 -7.03 -0.70 8.66
C ALA A 92 -6.77 0.10 7.37
N ASP A 93 -7.82 0.72 6.78
CA ASP A 93 -7.67 1.59 5.61
C ASP A 93 -6.84 2.84 5.92
N GLN A 94 -7.06 3.47 7.07
CA GLN A 94 -6.30 4.66 7.47
C GLN A 94 -4.82 4.36 7.71
N LEU A 95 -4.49 3.27 8.39
CA LEU A 95 -3.09 2.84 8.58
C LEU A 95 -2.39 2.62 7.24
N ALA A 96 -3.04 1.92 6.31
CA ALA A 96 -2.50 1.73 4.97
C ALA A 96 -2.33 3.05 4.21
N SER A 97 -3.28 3.98 4.32
CA SER A 97 -3.20 5.30 3.68
C SER A 97 -2.10 6.18 4.25
N CYS A 98 -1.78 6.04 5.55
CA CYS A 98 -0.67 6.74 6.19
C CYS A 98 0.70 6.20 5.77
N GLY A 99 0.76 5.10 5.04
CA GLY A 99 2.02 4.54 4.55
C GLY A 99 2.57 3.37 5.37
N LEU A 100 1.74 2.73 6.20
CA LEU A 100 2.15 1.54 6.93
C LEU A 100 2.61 0.44 5.96
N GLY A 101 3.76 -0.21 6.25
CA GLY A 101 4.30 -1.25 5.40
C GLY A 101 3.72 -2.63 5.66
N ASN A 102 3.46 -2.99 6.93
CA ASN A 102 2.96 -4.31 7.30
C ASN A 102 1.78 -4.21 8.26
N LEU A 103 0.69 -4.87 7.93
CA LEU A 103 -0.54 -4.91 8.72
C LEU A 103 -1.02 -6.35 8.88
N THR A 104 -1.09 -6.85 10.09
CA THR A 104 -1.74 -8.14 10.39
C THR A 104 -3.15 -7.86 10.91
N LEU A 105 -4.13 -8.52 10.32
CA LEU A 105 -5.56 -8.42 10.66
C LEU A 105 -6.01 -9.72 11.34
N VAL A 106 -6.58 -9.63 12.54
CA VAL A 106 -7.11 -10.78 13.28
C VAL A 106 -8.60 -10.59 13.54
N ASP A 107 -9.41 -11.47 13.01
CA ASP A 107 -10.86 -11.55 13.25
C ASP A 107 -11.36 -12.91 12.73
N SER A 108 -12.23 -13.57 13.47
CA SER A 108 -12.84 -14.86 13.08
C SER A 108 -14.18 -14.70 12.37
N ASP A 109 -14.72 -13.47 12.29
CA ASP A 109 -16.06 -13.25 11.76
C ASP A 109 -16.09 -13.13 10.24
N THR A 110 -17.24 -13.52 9.69
CA THR A 110 -17.62 -13.17 8.31
C THR A 110 -18.44 -11.88 8.30
N LEU A 111 -18.49 -11.21 7.14
CA LEU A 111 -19.35 -10.04 6.95
C LEU A 111 -20.80 -10.49 6.86
N SER A 112 -21.64 -9.97 7.74
CA SER A 112 -23.08 -10.24 7.77
C SER A 112 -23.89 -9.04 7.24
N ILE A 113 -25.16 -9.28 6.91
CA ILE A 113 -26.03 -8.24 6.34
C ILE A 113 -26.26 -7.07 7.32
N GLU A 114 -26.26 -7.35 8.62
CA GLU A 114 -26.45 -6.34 9.68
C GLU A 114 -25.25 -5.40 9.81
N ASN A 115 -24.12 -5.77 9.21
CA ASN A 115 -22.91 -4.95 9.24
C ASN A 115 -22.85 -3.89 8.13
N ILE A 116 -23.57 -4.08 7.02
CA ILE A 116 -23.35 -3.38 5.74
C ILE A 116 -23.31 -1.85 5.88
N TYR A 117 -24.26 -1.25 6.61
CA TYR A 117 -24.32 0.22 6.72
C TYR A 117 -23.27 0.86 7.63
N ARG A 118 -22.57 0.05 8.43
CA ARG A 118 -21.55 0.55 9.37
C ARG A 118 -20.15 0.00 9.10
N HIS A 119 -20.04 -1.00 8.22
CA HIS A 119 -18.77 -1.65 7.92
C HIS A 119 -18.04 -0.98 6.76
N TYR A 120 -16.69 -1.01 6.79
CA TYR A 120 -15.86 -0.50 5.69
C TYR A 120 -16.03 -1.32 4.40
N LEU A 121 -16.23 -2.64 4.54
CA LEU A 121 -16.46 -3.53 3.40
C LEU A 121 -17.88 -3.35 2.84
N PRO A 122 -18.03 -3.19 1.52
CA PRO A 122 -19.32 -3.14 0.87
C PRO A 122 -19.96 -4.53 0.69
N ILE A 123 -21.21 -4.55 0.23
CA ILE A 123 -22.05 -5.75 0.14
C ILE A 123 -21.48 -6.90 -0.70
N GLU A 124 -20.60 -6.62 -1.65
CA GLU A 124 -19.96 -7.64 -2.48
C GLU A 124 -19.08 -8.62 -1.67
N TYR A 125 -18.71 -8.27 -0.44
CA TYR A 125 -17.96 -9.13 0.49
C TYR A 125 -18.86 -9.91 1.47
N LEU A 126 -20.18 -9.89 1.27
CA LEU A 126 -21.13 -10.61 2.13
C LEU A 126 -20.75 -12.10 2.22
N HIS A 127 -20.77 -12.63 3.47
CA HIS A 127 -20.38 -13.99 3.80
C HIS A 127 -18.89 -14.34 3.65
N GLN A 128 -18.04 -13.39 3.26
CA GLN A 128 -16.59 -13.59 3.28
C GLN A 128 -16.02 -13.23 4.66
N TYR A 129 -14.89 -13.84 5.01
CA TYR A 129 -14.13 -13.43 6.20
C TYR A 129 -13.77 -11.97 6.09
N LYS A 130 -14.02 -11.20 7.18
CA LYS A 130 -13.74 -9.76 7.21
C LYS A 130 -12.25 -9.46 6.93
N THR A 131 -11.36 -10.27 7.48
CA THR A 131 -9.90 -10.14 7.27
C THR A 131 -9.49 -10.29 5.81
N ILE A 132 -10.05 -11.27 5.10
CA ILE A 132 -9.79 -11.53 3.67
C ILE A 132 -10.35 -10.39 2.81
N GLY A 133 -11.58 -9.95 3.07
CA GLY A 133 -12.19 -8.84 2.35
C GLY A 133 -11.38 -7.55 2.51
N LEU A 134 -10.93 -7.22 3.73
CA LEU A 134 -10.08 -6.07 4.01
C LEU A 134 -8.71 -6.19 3.33
N GLN A 135 -8.07 -7.35 3.38
CA GLN A 135 -6.82 -7.59 2.69
C GLN A 135 -6.95 -7.24 1.20
N PHE A 136 -7.93 -7.82 0.52
CA PHE A 136 -8.14 -7.60 -0.91
C PHE A 136 -8.39 -6.13 -1.23
N ARG A 137 -9.29 -5.48 -0.47
CA ARG A 137 -9.65 -4.08 -0.69
C ARG A 137 -8.48 -3.13 -0.44
N ILE A 138 -7.72 -3.34 0.64
CA ILE A 138 -6.59 -2.50 1.02
C ILE A 138 -5.43 -2.68 0.03
N THR A 139 -5.05 -3.91 -0.33
CA THR A 139 -3.93 -4.15 -1.26
C THR A 139 -4.24 -3.71 -2.68
N THR A 140 -5.51 -3.73 -3.10
CA THR A 140 -5.93 -3.17 -4.39
C THR A 140 -5.79 -1.65 -4.43
N LYS A 141 -6.06 -0.97 -3.30
CA LYS A 141 -5.97 0.50 -3.20
C LYS A 141 -4.54 0.98 -2.92
N TYR A 142 -3.80 0.25 -2.09
CA TYR A 142 -2.45 0.59 -1.64
C TYR A 142 -1.48 -0.54 -1.99
N PRO A 143 -0.87 -0.52 -3.18
CA PRO A 143 -0.16 -1.69 -3.73
C PRO A 143 1.13 -2.08 -2.98
N TRP A 144 1.62 -1.24 -2.07
CA TRP A 144 2.87 -1.51 -1.33
C TRP A 144 2.69 -1.84 0.15
N VAL A 145 1.45 -1.95 0.62
CA VAL A 145 1.19 -2.48 1.96
C VAL A 145 1.08 -4.00 1.92
N ASN A 146 1.77 -4.66 2.84
CA ASN A 146 1.66 -6.09 3.06
C ASN A 146 0.57 -6.33 4.12
N VAL A 147 -0.57 -6.91 3.72
CA VAL A 147 -1.68 -7.22 4.63
C VAL A 147 -1.78 -8.72 4.82
N ILE A 148 -1.65 -9.17 6.06
CA ILE A 148 -1.69 -10.58 6.46
C ILE A 148 -3.01 -10.83 7.19
N PRO A 149 -3.98 -11.55 6.58
CA PRO A 149 -5.20 -11.94 7.24
C PRO A 149 -4.94 -13.16 8.13
N ALA A 150 -5.50 -13.15 9.32
CA ALA A 150 -5.46 -14.28 10.25
C ALA A 150 -6.86 -14.52 10.83
N ASP A 151 -7.21 -15.79 10.95
CA ASP A 151 -8.35 -16.24 11.73
C ASP A 151 -7.92 -16.36 13.19
N GLY A 152 -8.76 -15.89 14.11
CA GLY A 152 -8.45 -15.99 15.53
C GLY A 152 -9.12 -14.93 16.39
N CYS A 153 -8.83 -14.97 17.67
CA CYS A 153 -9.35 -14.02 18.65
C CYS A 153 -8.25 -13.45 19.54
N LEU A 154 -8.56 -12.31 20.22
CA LEU A 154 -7.61 -11.61 21.08
C LEU A 154 -6.95 -12.52 22.12
N LEU A 155 -7.69 -13.44 22.73
CA LEU A 155 -7.18 -14.27 23.81
C LEU A 155 -6.22 -15.37 23.34
N GLU A 156 -6.22 -15.72 22.06
CA GLU A 156 -5.29 -16.68 21.45
C GLU A 156 -3.91 -16.04 21.20
N LEU A 157 -3.84 -14.71 21.18
CA LEU A 157 -2.60 -13.96 20.97
C LEU A 157 -1.71 -13.87 22.22
N ARG A 158 -2.11 -14.45 23.35
CA ARG A 158 -1.34 -14.46 24.61
C ARG A 158 -0.08 -15.31 24.49
N ASN A 159 0.86 -14.80 23.72
CA ASN A 159 2.18 -15.38 23.52
C ASN A 159 3.19 -14.24 23.29
N ASP A 160 4.12 -14.06 24.20
CA ASP A 160 5.08 -12.96 24.17
C ASP A 160 5.92 -12.95 22.90
N SER A 161 6.32 -14.14 22.42
CA SER A 161 7.10 -14.26 21.18
C SER A 161 6.32 -13.84 19.92
N ILE A 162 4.98 -13.82 19.99
CA ILE A 162 4.12 -13.30 18.93
C ILE A 162 3.89 -11.81 19.08
N ILE A 163 3.55 -11.37 20.31
CA ILE A 163 3.21 -9.97 20.61
C ILE A 163 4.40 -9.05 20.31
N ASN A 164 5.60 -9.41 20.76
CA ASN A 164 6.80 -8.59 20.61
C ASN A 164 7.34 -8.49 19.16
N ARG A 165 6.66 -9.08 18.17
CA ARG A 165 6.98 -8.90 16.75
C ARG A 165 6.36 -7.65 16.13
N TYR A 166 5.44 -7.02 16.84
CA TYR A 166 4.69 -5.86 16.37
C TYR A 166 5.19 -4.58 17.02
N ASP A 167 5.26 -3.51 16.24
CA ASP A 167 5.56 -2.17 16.75
C ASP A 167 4.36 -1.57 17.52
N LEU A 168 3.13 -2.00 17.15
CA LEU A 168 1.90 -1.54 17.78
C LEU A 168 0.82 -2.61 17.64
N ILE A 169 0.01 -2.77 18.70
CA ILE A 169 -1.21 -3.56 18.70
C ILE A 169 -2.40 -2.63 18.87
N ILE A 170 -3.39 -2.75 17.99
CA ILE A 170 -4.64 -2.03 18.08
C ILE A 170 -5.76 -3.03 18.31
N ILE A 171 -6.54 -2.84 19.37
CA ILE A 171 -7.66 -3.71 19.75
C ILE A 171 -8.96 -2.96 19.50
N ALA A 172 -9.78 -3.49 18.57
CA ALA A 172 -11.03 -2.88 18.10
C ALA A 172 -12.19 -3.89 18.17
N ILE A 173 -12.25 -4.67 19.26
CA ILE A 173 -13.26 -5.74 19.42
C ILE A 173 -14.49 -5.29 20.21
N GLY A 174 -14.43 -4.18 20.93
CA GLY A 174 -15.52 -3.67 21.76
C GLY A 174 -15.94 -4.64 22.88
N SER A 175 -14.99 -5.38 23.47
CA SER A 175 -15.24 -6.33 24.54
C SER A 175 -14.36 -6.06 25.75
N PRO A 176 -14.81 -5.20 26.69
CA PRO A 176 -14.01 -4.78 27.86
C PRO A 176 -13.44 -5.94 28.66
N THR A 177 -14.22 -7.03 28.80
CA THR A 177 -13.78 -8.21 29.55
C THR A 177 -12.60 -8.92 28.88
N LYS A 178 -12.66 -9.15 27.55
CA LYS A 178 -11.57 -9.80 26.82
C LYS A 178 -10.34 -8.91 26.78
N GLU A 179 -10.53 -7.62 26.60
CA GLU A 179 -9.48 -6.61 26.57
C GLU A 179 -8.75 -6.56 27.92
N ARG A 180 -9.49 -6.53 29.03
CA ARG A 180 -8.91 -6.57 30.38
C ARG A 180 -8.08 -7.83 30.59
N ILE A 181 -8.60 -9.01 30.25
CA ILE A 181 -7.85 -10.29 30.41
C ILE A 181 -6.55 -10.25 29.59
N PHE A 182 -6.58 -9.66 28.40
CA PHE A 182 -5.38 -9.53 27.57
C PHE A 182 -4.37 -8.54 28.18
N HIS A 183 -4.84 -7.40 28.68
CA HIS A 183 -3.99 -6.42 29.36
C HIS A 183 -3.36 -6.99 30.65
N ASP A 184 -4.13 -7.71 31.46
CA ASP A 184 -3.61 -8.37 32.66
C ASP A 184 -2.51 -9.39 32.32
N TYR A 185 -2.67 -10.10 31.20
CA TYR A 185 -1.63 -10.97 30.67
C TYR A 185 -0.37 -10.19 30.26
N CYS A 186 -0.53 -9.09 29.50
CA CYS A 186 0.60 -8.27 29.05
C CYS A 186 1.40 -7.66 30.21
N ILE A 187 0.69 -7.15 31.24
CA ILE A 187 1.33 -6.62 32.44
C ILE A 187 2.12 -7.70 33.18
N LYS A 188 1.50 -8.87 33.37
CA LYS A 188 2.14 -9.99 34.09
C LYS A 188 3.39 -10.50 33.40
N ASN A 189 3.45 -10.42 32.06
CA ASN A 189 4.58 -10.92 31.26
C ASN A 189 5.49 -9.79 30.74
N GLU A 190 5.36 -8.59 31.31
CA GLU A 190 6.20 -7.43 31.00
C GLU A 190 6.32 -7.16 29.46
N VAL A 191 5.17 -7.25 28.75
CA VAL A 191 5.12 -6.99 27.31
C VAL A 191 5.42 -5.52 27.02
N GLU A 192 6.43 -5.26 26.21
CA GLU A 192 6.89 -3.89 25.89
C GLU A 192 6.15 -3.26 24.70
N THR A 193 5.49 -4.08 23.87
CA THR A 193 4.77 -3.59 22.69
C THR A 193 3.64 -2.63 23.07
N ALA A 194 3.60 -1.46 22.43
CA ALA A 194 2.53 -0.50 22.66
C ALA A 194 1.16 -1.06 22.27
N ILE A 195 0.12 -0.83 23.10
CA ILE A 195 -1.24 -1.34 22.89
C ILE A 195 -2.23 -0.18 22.97
N ILE A 196 -3.13 -0.08 21.99
CA ILE A 196 -4.21 0.91 21.95
C ILE A 196 -5.55 0.18 21.85
N ASN A 197 -6.50 0.51 22.72
CA ASN A 197 -7.87 0.06 22.60
C ASN A 197 -8.73 1.13 21.93
N THR A 198 -9.66 0.70 21.08
CA THR A 198 -10.61 1.57 20.37
C THR A 198 -12.03 0.99 20.48
N TRP A 199 -13.03 1.87 20.45
CA TRP A 199 -14.45 1.52 20.63
C TRP A 199 -15.28 2.01 19.45
#